data_c28b33ae9fc68658213ef204893471e2
#
_entry.id   c28b33ae9fc68658213ef204893471e2
#
_cell.length_a   1.000
_cell.length_b   1.000
_cell.length_c   1.000
_cell.angle_alpha   90.00
_cell.angle_beta   90.00
_cell.angle_gamma   90.00
#
_symmetry.space_group_name_H-M   'P 1'
#
loop_
_entity.id
_entity.type
_entity.pdbx_description
1 polymer ?
#
loop_
_entity_poly.entity_id
_entity_poly.type
_entity_poly.pdbx_seq_one_letter_code
_entity_poly.pdbx_strand_id
1 'polypeptide(L)'
;YLGGFAQHGSKMIGAGTREQRSTLTFKRNNKPFLIVSARSFVVRPERISSDNASFVCFVDKDSIYHPSLEMKYVSEDRTLSLIRASNSGVSMPFFNSFHQMDMFVDAIYWKIDDPVMDLKMLSGQGESKMLLESNNLYTDERYQKIQGLADVSPLFTIKQFSEKNSRYIYSTELAKY
;
A
#
# COMPACT_ATOMS: atom_id res chain seq x y z
N TYR A 1 13.67 11.20 14.29
CA TYR A 1 14.59 11.15 13.15
C TYR A 1 15.86 10.39 13.54
N LEU A 2 16.33 9.55 12.67
CA LEU A 2 17.60 8.83 12.77
C LEU A 2 18.43 9.15 11.52
N GLY A 3 19.66 9.66 11.68
CA GLY A 3 20.58 10.04 10.58
C GLY A 3 21.41 11.27 10.95
N GLY A 4 22.30 11.68 10.05
CA GLY A 4 23.11 12.89 10.17
C GLY A 4 22.36 14.15 9.73
N PHE A 5 22.76 15.31 10.24
CA PHE A 5 22.22 16.62 9.84
C PHE A 5 23.30 17.54 9.31
N ALA A 6 22.98 18.28 8.23
CA ALA A 6 23.73 19.44 7.76
C ALA A 6 22.77 20.63 7.66
N GLN A 7 23.19 21.79 8.11
CA GLN A 7 22.41 23.01 8.04
C GLN A 7 22.93 23.95 6.95
N HIS A 8 22.03 24.43 6.09
CA HIS A 8 22.29 25.43 5.08
C HIS A 8 21.24 26.56 5.19
N GLY A 9 21.58 27.64 5.91
CA GLY A 9 20.62 28.72 6.21
C GLY A 9 19.42 28.21 7.01
N SER A 10 18.19 28.46 6.52
CA SER A 10 16.94 27.98 7.13
C SER A 10 16.59 26.54 6.75
N LYS A 11 17.37 25.91 5.89
CA LYS A 11 17.16 24.56 5.39
C LYS A 11 18.08 23.59 6.12
N MET A 12 17.52 22.56 6.70
CA MET A 12 18.27 21.41 7.21
C MET A 12 18.20 20.25 6.22
N ILE A 13 19.33 19.59 6.01
CA ILE A 13 19.41 18.36 5.20
C ILE A 13 19.69 17.23 6.16
N GLY A 14 18.74 16.32 6.30
CA GLY A 14 18.93 15.05 6.97
C GLY A 14 19.48 14.05 5.96
N ALA A 15 20.63 13.44 6.24
CA ALA A 15 21.23 12.48 5.33
C ALA A 15 21.63 11.19 6.06
N GLY A 16 21.43 10.07 5.38
CA GLY A 16 21.99 8.77 5.75
C GLY A 16 23.38 8.55 5.18
N THR A 17 24.00 7.46 5.54
CA THR A 17 25.23 6.96 4.92
C THR A 17 24.93 6.09 3.69
N ARG A 18 25.95 5.60 2.99
CA ARG A 18 25.79 4.63 1.90
C ARG A 18 25.13 3.33 2.38
N GLU A 19 25.42 2.92 3.60
CA GLU A 19 24.99 1.65 4.17
C GLU A 19 23.67 1.78 4.97
N GLN A 20 23.41 2.96 5.53
CA GLN A 20 22.24 3.19 6.37
C GLN A 20 21.45 4.42 5.91
N ARG A 21 20.21 4.22 5.47
CA ARG A 21 19.30 5.31 5.12
C ARG A 21 18.91 6.09 6.38
N SER A 22 18.69 7.39 6.21
CA SER A 22 18.05 8.18 7.25
C SER A 22 16.58 7.80 7.38
N THR A 23 16.07 7.85 8.59
CA THR A 23 14.71 7.39 8.90
C THR A 23 13.94 8.45 9.67
N LEU A 24 12.73 8.72 9.20
CA LEU A 24 11.73 9.58 9.84
C LEU A 24 10.61 8.70 10.38
N THR A 25 10.37 8.74 11.68
CA THR A 25 9.34 7.95 12.35
C THR A 25 8.26 8.85 12.90
N PHE A 26 7.03 8.62 12.50
CA PHE A 26 5.85 9.27 13.08
C PHE A 26 5.25 8.36 14.14
N LYS A 27 4.89 8.95 15.27
CA LYS A 27 4.32 8.22 16.41
C LYS A 27 2.93 8.71 16.73
N ARG A 28 2.04 7.78 17.05
CA ARG A 28 0.71 8.04 17.60
C ARG A 28 0.61 7.30 18.95
N ASN A 29 0.23 8.01 20.01
CA ASN A 29 0.20 7.43 21.36
C ASN A 29 1.53 6.75 21.74
N ASN A 30 2.65 7.40 21.42
CA ASN A 30 4.02 6.92 21.64
C ASN A 30 4.41 5.63 20.88
N LYS A 31 3.54 5.08 20.02
CA LYS A 31 3.82 3.93 19.16
C LYS A 31 4.12 4.40 17.73
N PRO A 32 5.16 3.87 17.08
CA PRO A 32 5.39 4.15 15.67
C PRO A 32 4.22 3.60 14.83
N PHE A 33 3.67 4.45 13.95
CA PHE A 33 2.63 4.03 13.01
C PHE A 33 3.01 4.28 11.55
N LEU A 34 4.02 5.16 11.33
CA LEU A 34 4.51 5.46 10.00
C LEU A 34 6.03 5.61 10.04
N ILE A 35 6.70 4.94 9.13
CA ILE A 35 8.16 5.00 8.96
C ILE A 35 8.45 5.37 7.50
N VAL A 36 9.28 6.38 7.32
CA VAL A 36 9.79 6.81 6.01
C VAL A 36 11.30 6.75 6.03
N SER A 37 11.91 6.05 5.08
CA SER A 37 13.37 5.92 4.99
C SER A 37 13.87 6.42 3.64
N ALA A 38 14.86 7.32 3.64
CA ALA A 38 15.42 7.94 2.46
C ALA A 38 16.92 8.13 2.57
N ARG A 39 17.58 8.38 1.44
CA ARG A 39 18.99 8.81 1.46
C ARG A 39 19.15 10.19 2.07
N SER A 40 18.20 11.09 1.78
CA SER A 40 18.19 12.44 2.32
C SER A 40 16.79 12.97 2.48
N PHE A 41 16.60 13.82 3.49
CA PHE A 41 15.43 14.62 3.72
C PHE A 41 15.80 16.10 3.69
N VAL A 42 14.97 16.89 3.06
CA VAL A 42 15.01 18.34 3.19
C VAL A 42 14.00 18.74 4.25
N VAL A 43 14.50 19.27 5.36
CA VAL A 43 13.69 19.69 6.50
C VAL A 43 13.65 21.22 6.54
N ARG A 44 12.44 21.77 6.54
CA ARG A 44 12.14 23.19 6.75
C ARG A 44 11.11 23.28 7.87
N PRO A 45 10.93 24.46 8.49
CA PRO A 45 9.96 24.61 9.57
C PRO A 45 8.53 24.18 9.17
N GLU A 46 8.13 24.51 7.94
CA GLU A 46 6.78 24.27 7.43
C GLU A 46 6.62 22.90 6.74
N ARG A 47 7.73 22.26 6.32
CA ARG A 47 7.64 20.98 5.57
C ARG A 47 8.88 20.13 5.63
N ILE A 48 8.67 18.83 5.43
CA ILE A 48 9.71 17.83 5.22
C ILE A 48 9.46 17.19 3.86
N SER A 49 10.51 17.01 3.05
CA SER A 49 10.39 16.36 1.75
C SER A 49 11.57 15.46 1.42
N SER A 50 11.34 14.49 0.56
CA SER A 50 12.36 13.61 -0.02
C SER A 50 11.89 13.15 -1.40
N ASP A 51 12.82 13.09 -2.36
CA ASP A 51 12.51 12.71 -3.75
C ASP A 51 12.52 11.18 -3.97
N ASN A 52 13.10 10.44 -3.04
CA ASN A 52 13.17 8.97 -3.11
C ASN A 52 13.14 8.37 -1.71
N ALA A 53 11.96 8.11 -1.21
CA ALA A 53 11.72 7.54 0.10
C ALA A 53 10.96 6.23 0.01
N SER A 54 11.34 5.23 0.80
CA SER A 54 10.46 4.12 1.11
C SER A 54 9.49 4.52 2.21
N PHE A 55 8.27 4.02 2.11
CA PHE A 55 7.16 4.34 3.01
C PHE A 55 6.57 3.06 3.57
N VAL A 56 6.35 3.01 4.88
CA VAL A 56 5.62 1.94 5.56
C VAL A 56 4.66 2.58 6.56
N CYS A 57 3.37 2.32 6.40
CA CYS A 57 2.34 2.68 7.36
C CYS A 57 1.79 1.42 8.00
N PHE A 58 1.83 1.31 9.32
CA PHE A 58 1.32 0.17 10.07
C PHE A 58 -0.15 0.37 10.43
N VAL A 59 -0.95 -0.65 10.15
CA VAL A 59 -2.35 -0.75 10.52
C VAL A 59 -2.53 -2.07 11.27
N ASP A 60 -2.55 -2.03 12.59
CA ASP A 60 -2.55 -3.19 13.48
C ASP A 60 -1.37 -4.15 13.23
N LYS A 61 -1.63 -5.32 12.65
CA LYS A 61 -0.62 -6.33 12.28
C LYS A 61 -0.18 -6.21 10.83
N ASP A 62 -0.86 -5.37 10.06
CA ASP A 62 -0.69 -5.19 8.63
C ASP A 62 0.02 -3.89 8.29
N SER A 63 0.28 -3.67 7.01
CA SER A 63 0.95 -2.46 6.55
C SER A 63 0.55 -2.06 5.14
N ILE A 64 0.73 -0.76 4.86
CA ILE A 64 0.76 -0.22 3.51
C ILE A 64 2.21 0.18 3.23
N TYR A 65 2.79 -0.33 2.16
CA TYR A 65 4.21 -0.17 1.83
C TYR A 65 4.42 0.25 0.39
N HIS A 66 5.43 1.10 0.16
CA HIS A 66 5.98 1.37 -1.17
C HIS A 66 7.49 1.62 -1.07
N PRO A 67 8.32 1.06 -1.99
CA PRO A 67 9.78 1.12 -1.88
C PRO A 67 10.39 2.47 -2.27
N SER A 68 9.72 3.25 -3.11
CA SER A 68 10.29 4.49 -3.68
C SER A 68 9.20 5.48 -4.09
N LEU A 69 9.10 6.59 -3.36
CA LEU A 69 8.13 7.66 -3.55
C LEU A 69 8.80 9.03 -3.40
N GLU A 70 8.25 10.03 -4.05
CA GLU A 70 8.40 11.41 -3.61
C GLU A 70 7.49 11.63 -2.40
N MET A 71 8.08 12.10 -1.30
CA MET A 71 7.37 12.35 -0.06
C MET A 71 7.42 13.84 0.28
N LYS A 72 6.27 14.38 0.64
CA LYS A 72 6.14 15.73 1.19
C LYS A 72 5.19 15.68 2.40
N TYR A 73 5.68 16.14 3.54
CA TYR A 73 4.90 16.36 4.74
C TYR A 73 4.81 17.84 5.03
N VAL A 74 3.60 18.37 5.22
CA VAL A 74 3.32 19.75 5.61
C VAL A 74 2.94 19.77 7.08
N SER A 75 3.67 20.53 7.88
CA SER A 75 3.53 20.52 9.35
C SER A 75 2.26 21.20 9.83
N GLU A 76 1.83 22.28 9.16
CA GLU A 76 0.66 23.08 9.53
C GLU A 76 -0.62 22.25 9.49
N ASP A 77 -0.89 21.61 8.35
CA ASP A 77 -2.10 20.83 8.12
C ASP A 77 -1.93 19.35 8.49
N ARG A 78 -0.71 18.95 8.87
CA ARG A 78 -0.32 17.57 9.11
C ARG A 78 -0.64 16.63 7.93
N THR A 79 -0.46 17.17 6.72
CA THR A 79 -0.78 16.46 5.47
C THR A 79 0.47 15.81 4.90
N LEU A 80 0.36 14.53 4.58
CA LEU A 80 1.36 13.73 3.91
C LEU A 80 0.94 13.49 2.45
N SER A 81 1.81 13.87 1.52
CA SER A 81 1.66 13.56 0.10
C SER A 81 2.73 12.55 -0.29
N LEU A 82 2.31 11.46 -0.88
CA LEU A 82 3.15 10.37 -1.38
C LEU A 82 2.89 10.24 -2.86
N ILE A 83 3.87 10.56 -3.70
CA ILE A 83 3.71 10.59 -5.14
C ILE A 83 4.68 9.59 -5.75
N ARG A 84 4.20 8.76 -6.61
CA ARG A 84 5.02 7.80 -7.34
C ARG A 84 5.88 8.55 -8.36
N ALA A 85 7.19 8.32 -8.33
CA ALA A 85 8.11 8.94 -9.28
C ALA A 85 7.79 8.48 -10.71
N SER A 86 7.49 9.41 -11.60
CA SER A 86 7.10 9.15 -12.99
C SER A 86 8.22 8.57 -13.87
N ASN A 87 9.46 8.59 -13.40
CA ASN A 87 10.66 8.23 -14.17
C ASN A 87 11.08 6.75 -14.03
N SER A 88 10.42 5.96 -13.20
CA SER A 88 10.68 4.54 -13.10
C SER A 88 9.85 3.81 -14.15
N GLY A 89 10.48 3.26 -15.18
CA GLY A 89 9.80 2.52 -16.26
C GLY A 89 9.05 1.24 -15.80
N VAL A 90 9.07 0.95 -14.51
CA VAL A 90 8.32 -0.11 -13.85
C VAL A 90 7.34 0.54 -12.88
N SER A 91 6.05 0.39 -13.14
CA SER A 91 4.97 0.85 -12.27
C SER A 91 4.85 -0.09 -11.08
N MET A 92 5.57 0.20 -9.97
CA MET A 92 5.39 -0.56 -8.74
C MET A 92 4.12 -0.08 -8.02
N PRO A 93 3.27 -1.00 -7.52
CA PRO A 93 2.08 -0.66 -6.75
C PRO A 93 2.42 -0.27 -5.31
N PHE A 94 1.46 0.33 -4.61
CA PHE A 94 1.45 0.31 -3.16
C PHE A 94 0.95 -1.06 -2.69
N PHE A 95 1.76 -1.76 -1.93
CA PHE A 95 1.41 -3.04 -1.33
C PHE A 95 0.60 -2.81 -0.07
N ASN A 96 -0.62 -3.32 -0.04
CA ASN A 96 -1.54 -3.14 1.08
C ASN A 96 -1.93 -4.51 1.64
N SER A 97 -1.26 -4.95 2.70
CA SER A 97 -1.55 -6.25 3.32
C SER A 97 -2.85 -6.21 4.14
N PHE A 98 -3.25 -5.06 4.66
CA PHE A 98 -4.50 -4.90 5.42
C PHE A 98 -5.75 -5.23 4.59
N HIS A 99 -5.77 -4.79 3.33
CA HIS A 99 -6.85 -5.13 2.38
C HIS A 99 -6.47 -6.27 1.43
N GLN A 100 -5.26 -6.83 1.57
CA GLN A 100 -4.72 -7.88 0.71
C GLN A 100 -4.80 -7.52 -0.78
N MET A 101 -4.31 -6.32 -1.12
CA MET A 101 -4.35 -5.82 -2.49
C MET A 101 -3.11 -5.02 -2.86
N ASP A 102 -2.79 -5.01 -4.14
CA ASP A 102 -1.83 -4.13 -4.78
C ASP A 102 -2.57 -2.96 -5.42
N MET A 103 -2.14 -1.74 -5.07
CA MET A 103 -2.82 -0.51 -5.51
C MET A 103 -1.94 0.22 -6.52
N PHE A 104 -2.35 0.22 -7.79
CA PHE A 104 -1.69 0.97 -8.86
C PHE A 104 -2.32 2.37 -8.96
N VAL A 105 -1.84 3.25 -8.09
CA VAL A 105 -2.24 4.65 -8.00
C VAL A 105 -1.02 5.56 -8.12
N ASP A 106 -1.20 6.79 -8.58
CA ASP A 106 -0.07 7.70 -8.78
C ASP A 106 0.28 8.47 -7.50
N ALA A 107 -0.71 8.76 -6.67
CA ALA A 107 -0.50 9.51 -5.45
C ALA A 107 -1.46 9.08 -4.32
N ILE A 108 -0.96 9.19 -3.09
CA ILE A 108 -1.76 9.13 -1.87
C ILE A 108 -1.63 10.47 -1.15
N TYR A 109 -2.77 11.07 -0.81
CA TYR A 109 -2.84 12.24 0.06
C TYR A 109 -3.52 11.86 1.36
N TRP A 110 -2.87 12.15 2.45
CA TRP A 110 -3.34 11.74 3.76
C TRP A 110 -3.12 12.83 4.81
N LYS A 111 -4.18 13.29 5.42
CA LYS A 111 -4.09 14.04 6.66
C LYS A 111 -3.91 13.01 7.78
N ILE A 112 -2.72 12.97 8.36
CA ILE A 112 -2.28 11.82 9.17
C ILE A 112 -3.11 11.57 10.45
N ASP A 113 -3.96 12.53 10.83
CA ASP A 113 -4.89 12.40 11.95
C ASP A 113 -6.26 11.83 11.53
N ASP A 114 -6.55 11.81 10.23
CA ASP A 114 -7.81 11.31 9.69
C ASP A 114 -7.71 9.81 9.39
N PRO A 115 -8.80 9.04 9.52
CA PRO A 115 -8.80 7.61 9.22
C PRO A 115 -8.86 7.28 7.71
N VAL A 116 -8.90 8.30 6.86
CA VAL A 116 -9.10 8.16 5.41
C VAL A 116 -7.85 8.63 4.65
N MET A 117 -7.43 7.85 3.67
CA MET A 117 -6.40 8.19 2.69
C MET A 117 -7.04 8.41 1.32
N ASP A 118 -6.74 9.52 0.67
CA ASP A 118 -7.20 9.82 -0.69
C ASP A 118 -6.23 9.24 -1.71
N LEU A 119 -6.72 8.31 -2.53
CA LEU A 119 -5.97 7.72 -3.64
C LEU A 119 -6.27 8.51 -4.92
N LYS A 120 -5.24 8.93 -5.66
CA LYS A 120 -5.41 9.73 -6.88
C LYS A 120 -4.56 9.23 -8.03
N MET A 121 -5.13 9.36 -9.24
CA MET A 121 -4.39 9.32 -10.49
C MET A 121 -4.05 10.77 -10.87
N LEU A 122 -2.77 11.00 -11.17
CA LEU A 122 -2.28 12.31 -11.62
C LEU A 122 -2.46 12.33 -13.14
N SER A 123 -3.33 13.21 -13.64
CA SER A 123 -3.69 13.30 -15.05
C SER A 123 -2.46 13.53 -15.95
N GLY A 124 -2.07 12.50 -16.66
CA GLY A 124 -1.28 12.58 -17.89
C GLY A 124 -2.21 12.48 -19.09
N GLN A 125 -1.73 12.67 -20.31
CA GLN A 125 -2.52 12.56 -21.54
C GLN A 125 -3.08 11.12 -21.68
N GLY A 126 -4.34 10.92 -21.29
CA GLY A 126 -5.07 9.66 -21.37
C GLY A 126 -5.94 9.43 -20.13
N GLU A 127 -6.97 8.60 -20.26
CA GLU A 127 -7.79 8.13 -19.12
C GLU A 127 -6.96 7.16 -18.26
N SER A 128 -6.21 7.69 -17.31
CA SER A 128 -5.51 6.86 -16.35
C SER A 128 -6.53 6.29 -15.35
N LYS A 129 -6.77 4.99 -15.44
CA LYS A 129 -7.67 4.27 -14.52
C LYS A 129 -6.86 3.78 -13.32
N MET A 130 -7.42 3.95 -12.12
CA MET A 130 -6.91 3.31 -10.92
C MET A 130 -7.13 1.80 -11.05
N LEU A 131 -6.08 1.01 -10.76
CA LEU A 131 -6.17 -0.44 -10.73
C LEU A 131 -5.89 -0.93 -9.31
N LEU A 132 -6.80 -1.74 -8.78
CA LEU A 132 -6.66 -2.41 -7.49
C LEU A 132 -6.72 -3.91 -7.75
N GLU A 133 -5.64 -4.62 -7.46
CA GLU A 133 -5.53 -6.06 -7.68
C GLU A 133 -5.48 -6.79 -6.34
N SER A 134 -6.33 -7.78 -6.15
CA SER A 134 -6.34 -8.60 -4.95
C SER A 134 -5.18 -9.58 -4.94
N ASN A 135 -4.34 -9.55 -3.90
CA ASN A 135 -3.23 -10.51 -3.70
C ASN A 135 -3.72 -11.89 -3.27
N ASN A 136 -4.98 -12.00 -2.83
CA ASN A 136 -5.54 -13.22 -2.26
C ASN A 136 -6.43 -13.98 -3.24
N LEU A 137 -6.48 -13.57 -4.51
CA LEU A 137 -7.31 -14.24 -5.51
C LEU A 137 -6.75 -15.61 -5.92
N TYR A 138 -5.43 -15.74 -5.88
CA TYR A 138 -4.70 -16.96 -6.27
C TYR A 138 -3.82 -17.43 -5.14
N THR A 139 -4.26 -18.45 -4.37
CA THR A 139 -3.37 -19.22 -3.51
C THR A 139 -3.27 -20.63 -4.06
N ASP A 140 -2.10 -21.27 -3.94
CA ASP A 140 -1.90 -22.68 -4.37
C ASP A 140 -2.92 -23.61 -3.71
N GLU A 141 -3.31 -23.33 -2.46
CA GLU A 141 -4.34 -24.10 -1.76
C GLU A 141 -5.72 -23.97 -2.42
N ARG A 142 -6.11 -22.76 -2.88
CA ARG A 142 -7.38 -22.58 -3.60
C ARG A 142 -7.32 -23.24 -4.97
N TYR A 143 -6.18 -23.17 -5.65
CA TYR A 143 -5.99 -23.81 -6.94
C TYR A 143 -6.06 -25.33 -6.81
N GLN A 144 -5.42 -25.91 -5.80
CA GLN A 144 -5.49 -27.33 -5.50
C GLN A 144 -6.91 -27.78 -5.14
N LYS A 145 -7.66 -26.98 -4.37
CA LYS A 145 -9.08 -27.24 -4.08
C LYS A 145 -9.95 -27.23 -5.34
N ILE A 146 -9.71 -26.31 -6.27
CA ILE A 146 -10.45 -26.23 -7.55
C ILE A 146 -10.10 -27.42 -8.45
N GLN A 147 -8.85 -27.88 -8.45
CA GLN A 147 -8.40 -29.07 -9.21
C GLN A 147 -8.86 -30.40 -8.62
N GLY A 148 -9.48 -30.39 -7.45
CA GLY A 148 -9.96 -31.61 -6.80
C GLY A 148 -8.87 -32.41 -6.10
N LEU A 149 -7.73 -31.81 -5.82
CA LEU A 149 -6.65 -32.39 -5.01
C LEU A 149 -6.91 -32.29 -3.49
N ALA A 150 -7.97 -31.57 -3.09
CA ALA A 150 -8.49 -31.56 -1.73
C ALA A 150 -9.60 -32.63 -1.57
N ASP A 151 -9.90 -33.03 -0.33
CA ASP A 151 -10.83 -34.11 0.01
C ASP A 151 -12.21 -34.05 -0.66
N VAL A 152 -12.66 -32.85 -1.06
CA VAL A 152 -13.91 -32.65 -1.82
C VAL A 152 -13.73 -31.60 -2.89
N SER A 153 -13.85 -31.98 -4.16
CA SER A 153 -13.83 -31.04 -5.29
C SER A 153 -15.09 -30.15 -5.30
N PRO A 154 -14.97 -28.81 -5.34
CA PRO A 154 -16.15 -27.94 -5.46
C PRO A 154 -17.02 -28.22 -6.69
N LEU A 155 -16.39 -28.61 -7.81
CA LEU A 155 -17.11 -28.99 -9.04
C LEU A 155 -17.90 -30.29 -8.87
N PHE A 156 -17.38 -31.24 -8.10
CA PHE A 156 -18.09 -32.47 -7.78
C PHE A 156 -19.28 -32.18 -6.86
N THR A 157 -19.10 -31.29 -5.87
CA THR A 157 -20.19 -30.84 -4.98
C THR A 157 -21.31 -30.15 -5.77
N ILE A 158 -20.96 -29.26 -6.68
CA ILE A 158 -21.93 -28.56 -7.57
C ILE A 158 -22.66 -29.59 -8.44
N LYS A 159 -21.97 -30.54 -9.01
CA LYS A 159 -22.55 -31.61 -9.81
C LYS A 159 -23.54 -32.46 -8.99
N GLN A 160 -23.13 -32.93 -7.82
CA GLN A 160 -24.01 -33.68 -6.93
C GLN A 160 -25.27 -32.87 -6.52
N PHE A 161 -25.09 -31.58 -6.22
CA PHE A 161 -26.19 -30.71 -5.87
C PHE A 161 -27.17 -30.56 -7.04
N SER A 162 -26.70 -30.35 -8.27
CA SER A 162 -27.53 -30.23 -9.46
C SER A 162 -28.29 -31.49 -9.80
N GLU A 163 -27.69 -32.67 -9.57
CA GLU A 163 -28.34 -33.98 -9.80
C GLU A 163 -29.47 -34.26 -8.78
N LYS A 164 -29.32 -33.76 -7.53
CA LYS A 164 -30.30 -33.99 -6.46
C LYS A 164 -31.44 -33.00 -6.43
N ASN A 165 -31.20 -31.73 -6.78
CA ASN A 165 -32.18 -30.69 -6.50
C ASN A 165 -32.80 -30.05 -7.75
N SER A 166 -32.02 -29.55 -8.70
CA SER A 166 -32.53 -28.88 -9.90
C SER A 166 -31.39 -28.56 -10.87
N ARG A 167 -31.75 -28.40 -12.14
CA ARG A 167 -30.84 -27.91 -13.18
C ARG A 167 -30.40 -26.46 -12.94
N TYR A 168 -31.17 -25.69 -12.19
CA TYR A 168 -30.84 -24.32 -11.81
C TYR A 168 -30.33 -24.29 -10.38
N ILE A 169 -29.13 -23.73 -10.19
CA ILE A 169 -28.45 -23.67 -8.90
C ILE A 169 -28.43 -22.23 -8.42
N TYR A 170 -29.02 -21.98 -7.27
CA TYR A 170 -28.96 -20.71 -6.59
C TYR A 170 -27.82 -20.71 -5.57
N SER A 171 -27.01 -19.64 -5.55
CA SER A 171 -25.86 -19.51 -4.66
C SER A 171 -26.22 -19.65 -3.17
N THR A 172 -27.41 -19.18 -2.77
CA THR A 172 -27.92 -19.27 -1.40
C THR A 172 -28.30 -20.68 -0.97
N GLU A 173 -28.68 -21.54 -1.91
CA GLU A 173 -29.00 -22.97 -1.64
C GLU A 173 -27.73 -23.81 -1.62
N LEU A 174 -26.79 -23.53 -2.54
CA LEU A 174 -25.51 -24.20 -2.57
C LEU A 174 -24.67 -23.93 -1.31
N ALA A 175 -24.76 -22.71 -0.74
CA ALA A 175 -24.03 -22.34 0.46
C ALA A 175 -24.52 -23.06 1.73
N LYS A 176 -25.68 -23.69 1.70
CA LYS A 176 -26.26 -24.49 2.82
C LYS A 176 -25.97 -25.98 2.70
N TYR A 177 -25.49 -26.42 1.55
CA TYR A 177 -25.16 -27.82 1.26
C TYR A 177 -23.75 -28.17 1.69
#